data_936dff8cb8e4d526ddfd1f1e3aa14c66
#
_entry.id   936dff8cb8e4d526ddfd1f1e3aa14c66
#
_cell.length_a   1.000
_cell.length_b   1.000
_cell.length_c   1.000
_cell.angle_alpha   90.00
_cell.angle_beta   90.00
_cell.angle_gamma   90.00
#
_symmetry.space_group_name_H-M   'P 1'
#
loop_
_entity.id
_entity.type
_entity.pdbx_description
1 polymer ?
#
loop_
_entity_poly.entity_id
_entity_poly.type
_entity_poly.pdbx_seq_one_letter_code
_entity_poly.pdbx_strand_id
1 'polypeptide(L)'
;RRGNASTSDFSEAAIERTVQAAYDIARFTAEDPVAGLPDAQDIAQTQPDLDLFHPWLITSEQAAQIALRCEAAALQTDKRITNSEGAGVSAQQSHFFSAHTHGFRGGYASSRHSMSVAPIAGKGDGMQRDAWHSSMRSADELSSPETVGRFAAERALSRLKARKIATVQCSVLFDAPVAAGLLGGFVQAVSGGALYRKSTFLLDALGKSVFPKHIDILEDPHVLRGKGSSPFDEEGVTTRARRVVDGGRVEGYFLSTYSARKLGMQTTGNAGGSHNLVMQSRLTQSSDDLDAMLRHLGTGLFVIELMGQGVNYVTGDYSRGASGFWVEKGRIACPVHEITIAGNLKDMFQGIQAIGADAYTTGAKTIGSVLVNRMQVAGS
;
A
#
# COMPACT_ATOMS: atom_id res chain seq x y z
N ARG A 1 16.60 -28.65 2.99
CA ARG A 1 17.56 -27.61 3.40
C ARG A 1 17.46 -26.43 2.43
N ARG A 2 17.80 -25.22 2.86
CA ARG A 2 17.71 -24.02 2.04
C ARG A 2 18.98 -23.17 2.21
N GLY A 3 19.52 -22.67 1.09
CA GLY A 3 20.60 -21.68 1.05
C GLY A 3 20.31 -20.64 -0.01
N ASN A 4 20.67 -19.39 0.25
CA ASN A 4 20.52 -18.29 -0.69
C ASN A 4 21.84 -17.54 -0.82
N ALA A 5 22.18 -17.13 -2.03
CA ALA A 5 23.27 -16.22 -2.33
C ALA A 5 22.87 -15.32 -3.50
N SER A 6 23.45 -14.15 -3.61
CA SER A 6 23.19 -13.20 -4.70
C SER A 6 24.48 -12.49 -5.12
N THR A 7 24.51 -12.03 -6.36
CA THR A 7 25.61 -11.21 -6.91
C THR A 7 25.04 -10.18 -7.87
N SER A 8 25.71 -9.06 -8.00
CA SER A 8 25.48 -8.06 -9.05
C SER A 8 26.47 -8.19 -10.22
N ASP A 9 27.43 -9.12 -10.12
CA ASP A 9 28.37 -9.45 -11.20
C ASP A 9 27.80 -10.61 -12.02
N PHE A 10 27.54 -10.37 -13.31
CA PHE A 10 26.99 -11.35 -14.26
C PHE A 10 28.05 -12.12 -15.04
N SER A 11 29.33 -12.03 -14.64
CA SER A 11 30.35 -12.90 -15.23
C SER A 11 30.08 -14.37 -14.87
N GLU A 12 30.39 -15.29 -15.78
CA GLU A 12 30.19 -16.73 -15.58
C GLU A 12 30.85 -17.23 -14.28
N ALA A 13 32.08 -16.81 -14.02
CA ALA A 13 32.82 -17.16 -12.79
C ALA A 13 32.14 -16.64 -11.52
N ALA A 14 31.49 -15.46 -11.54
CA ALA A 14 30.76 -14.93 -10.39
C ALA A 14 29.44 -15.68 -10.17
N ILE A 15 28.76 -16.04 -11.25
CA ILE A 15 27.53 -16.85 -11.19
C ILE A 15 27.83 -18.23 -10.61
N GLU A 16 28.87 -18.93 -11.11
CA GLU A 16 29.28 -20.23 -10.57
C GLU A 16 29.61 -20.17 -9.08
N ARG A 17 30.43 -19.20 -8.66
CA ARG A 17 30.74 -18.98 -7.22
C ARG A 17 29.49 -18.72 -6.39
N THR A 18 28.54 -17.97 -6.92
CA THR A 18 27.28 -17.65 -6.22
C THR A 18 26.41 -18.90 -6.06
N VAL A 19 26.30 -19.72 -7.08
CA VAL A 19 25.58 -21.00 -7.00
C VAL A 19 26.26 -21.94 -6.01
N GLN A 20 27.60 -22.05 -6.06
CA GLN A 20 28.36 -22.86 -5.11
C GLN A 20 28.18 -22.37 -3.67
N ALA A 21 28.20 -21.07 -3.44
CA ALA A 21 27.98 -20.48 -2.12
C ALA A 21 26.55 -20.80 -1.59
N ALA A 22 25.53 -20.67 -2.43
CA ALA A 22 24.16 -21.04 -2.04
C ALA A 22 24.04 -22.53 -1.67
N TYR A 23 24.68 -23.41 -2.44
CA TYR A 23 24.74 -24.84 -2.16
C TYR A 23 25.46 -25.13 -0.84
N ASP A 24 26.63 -24.54 -0.62
CA ASP A 24 27.42 -24.73 0.61
C ASP A 24 26.66 -24.25 1.84
N ILE A 25 26.00 -23.09 1.77
CA ILE A 25 25.10 -22.60 2.83
C ILE A 25 23.99 -23.65 3.11
N ALA A 26 23.35 -24.18 2.08
CA ALA A 26 22.30 -25.17 2.24
C ALA A 26 22.78 -26.44 2.95
N ARG A 27 24.02 -26.88 2.73
CA ARG A 27 24.59 -28.06 3.39
C ARG A 27 24.67 -27.93 4.91
N PHE A 28 24.86 -26.71 5.42
CA PHE A 28 25.02 -26.44 6.86
C PHE A 28 23.73 -25.96 7.54
N THR A 29 22.66 -25.67 6.79
CA THR A 29 21.36 -25.31 7.38
C THR A 29 20.63 -26.56 7.88
N ALA A 30 19.74 -26.37 8.85
CA ALA A 30 18.86 -27.43 9.33
C ALA A 30 17.94 -27.94 8.21
N GLU A 31 17.59 -29.21 8.31
CA GLU A 31 16.56 -29.77 7.42
C GLU A 31 15.19 -29.18 7.72
N ASP A 32 14.47 -28.81 6.68
CA ASP A 32 13.09 -28.37 6.75
C ASP A 32 12.28 -29.16 5.70
N PRO A 33 11.43 -30.10 6.12
CA PRO A 33 10.74 -31.02 5.23
C PRO A 33 9.76 -30.33 4.26
N VAL A 34 9.35 -29.09 4.57
CA VAL A 34 8.45 -28.32 3.72
C VAL A 34 9.19 -27.33 2.79
N ALA A 35 10.51 -27.17 2.97
CA ALA A 35 11.31 -26.35 2.07
C ALA A 35 11.47 -27.05 0.71
N GLY A 36 11.26 -26.29 -0.35
CA GLY A 36 11.41 -26.81 -1.72
C GLY A 36 10.72 -25.92 -2.74
N LEU A 37 10.87 -26.31 -3.98
CA LEU A 37 10.22 -25.67 -5.14
C LEU A 37 8.71 -25.93 -5.13
N PRO A 38 7.90 -25.12 -5.86
CA PRO A 38 6.49 -25.37 -6.07
C PRO A 38 6.22 -26.76 -6.67
N ASP A 39 5.04 -27.30 -6.38
CA ASP A 39 4.60 -28.53 -6.99
C ASP A 39 4.28 -28.30 -8.49
N ALA A 40 4.51 -29.30 -9.33
CA ALA A 40 4.40 -29.17 -10.79
C ALA A 40 3.02 -28.66 -11.25
N GLN A 41 1.97 -29.02 -10.53
CA GLN A 41 0.59 -28.59 -10.80
C GLN A 41 0.31 -27.11 -10.52
N ASP A 42 1.11 -26.47 -9.66
CA ASP A 42 0.94 -25.08 -9.26
C ASP A 42 1.70 -24.11 -10.18
N ILE A 43 2.61 -24.66 -11.00
CA ILE A 43 3.48 -23.87 -11.87
C ILE A 43 2.67 -23.19 -12.98
N ALA A 44 2.93 -21.92 -13.22
CA ALA A 44 2.29 -21.14 -14.27
C ALA A 44 2.64 -21.70 -15.67
N GLN A 45 1.62 -22.15 -16.38
CA GLN A 45 1.74 -22.66 -17.74
C GLN A 45 1.61 -21.56 -18.80
N THR A 46 0.99 -20.46 -18.45
CA THR A 46 0.77 -19.30 -19.31
C THR A 46 1.25 -18.04 -18.61
N GLN A 47 1.76 -17.10 -19.39
CA GLN A 47 2.24 -15.81 -18.92
C GLN A 47 1.51 -14.72 -19.74
N PRO A 48 0.35 -14.23 -19.25
CA PRO A 48 -0.39 -13.19 -19.97
C PRO A 48 0.42 -11.91 -20.08
N ASP A 49 0.30 -11.24 -21.22
CA ASP A 49 0.79 -9.88 -21.36
C ASP A 49 -0.14 -8.93 -20.60
N LEU A 50 0.41 -8.25 -19.61
CA LEU A 50 -0.33 -7.34 -18.75
C LEU A 50 -0.03 -5.86 -19.03
N ASP A 51 0.65 -5.58 -20.15
CA ASP A 51 1.02 -4.25 -20.61
C ASP A 51 1.77 -3.44 -19.53
N LEU A 52 2.82 -4.06 -18.93
CA LEU A 52 3.52 -3.51 -17.77
C LEU A 52 4.73 -2.66 -18.13
N PHE A 53 5.20 -2.68 -19.40
CA PHE A 53 6.47 -2.10 -19.79
C PHE A 53 6.30 -0.94 -20.77
N HIS A 54 6.47 0.26 -20.24
CA HIS A 54 6.43 1.54 -20.97
C HIS A 54 7.71 2.33 -20.64
N PRO A 55 8.82 2.05 -21.32
CA PRO A 55 10.10 2.67 -21.00
C PRO A 55 10.05 4.20 -21.23
N TRP A 56 10.59 4.95 -20.27
CA TRP A 56 10.73 6.39 -20.34
C TRP A 56 12.21 6.75 -20.47
N LEU A 57 12.63 7.01 -21.70
CA LEU A 57 14.01 7.38 -22.01
C LEU A 57 14.25 8.86 -21.74
N ILE A 58 14.30 9.23 -20.48
CA ILE A 58 14.50 10.61 -20.04
C ILE A 58 15.94 10.82 -19.57
N THR A 59 16.54 11.96 -19.92
CA THR A 59 17.86 12.34 -19.39
C THR A 59 17.72 12.97 -18.00
N SER A 60 18.83 13.03 -17.26
CA SER A 60 18.87 13.69 -15.94
C SER A 60 18.47 15.16 -16.02
N GLU A 61 18.87 15.85 -17.09
CA GLU A 61 18.53 17.26 -17.33
C GLU A 61 17.03 17.45 -17.58
N GLN A 62 16.42 16.58 -18.39
CA GLN A 62 14.98 16.59 -18.63
C GLN A 62 14.18 16.28 -17.35
N ALA A 63 14.64 15.31 -16.56
CA ALA A 63 14.04 14.99 -15.26
C ALA A 63 14.12 16.17 -14.29
N ALA A 64 15.27 16.86 -14.24
CA ALA A 64 15.45 18.06 -13.44
C ALA A 64 14.51 19.19 -13.88
N GLN A 65 14.32 19.40 -15.18
CA GLN A 65 13.38 20.42 -15.70
C GLN A 65 11.92 20.13 -15.30
N ILE A 66 11.52 18.87 -15.31
CA ILE A 66 10.18 18.46 -14.86
C ILE A 66 10.03 18.71 -13.34
N ALA A 67 11.04 18.33 -12.54
CA ALA A 67 11.04 18.57 -11.10
C ALA A 67 10.97 20.08 -10.78
N LEU A 68 11.76 20.91 -11.45
CA LEU A 68 11.74 22.38 -11.29
C LEU A 68 10.38 22.98 -11.64
N ARG A 69 9.73 22.52 -12.70
CA ARG A 69 8.38 22.96 -13.07
C ARG A 69 7.37 22.59 -11.98
N CYS A 70 7.46 21.38 -11.44
CA CYS A 70 6.59 20.92 -10.36
C CYS A 70 6.77 21.77 -9.08
N GLU A 71 8.00 22.03 -8.68
CA GLU A 71 8.32 22.88 -7.54
C GLU A 71 7.90 24.34 -7.75
N ALA A 72 8.21 24.90 -8.93
CA ALA A 72 7.80 26.27 -9.27
C ALA A 72 6.28 26.45 -9.23
N ALA A 73 5.52 25.47 -9.73
CA ALA A 73 4.06 25.49 -9.65
C ALA A 73 3.56 25.48 -8.19
N ALA A 74 4.20 24.71 -7.33
CA ALA A 74 3.86 24.71 -5.90
C ALA A 74 4.16 26.08 -5.26
N LEU A 75 5.35 26.64 -5.48
CA LEU A 75 5.77 27.93 -4.91
C LEU A 75 4.91 29.11 -5.42
N GLN A 76 4.43 29.04 -6.65
CA GLN A 76 3.60 30.08 -7.27
C GLN A 76 2.11 30.02 -6.90
N THR A 77 1.66 28.93 -6.27
CA THR A 77 0.25 28.75 -5.94
C THR A 77 -0.26 29.80 -4.96
N ASP A 78 0.51 30.13 -3.94
CA ASP A 78 0.15 31.14 -2.94
C ASP A 78 1.43 31.69 -2.26
N LYS A 79 1.46 33.00 -1.95
CA LYS A 79 2.58 33.66 -1.24
C LYS A 79 2.90 33.06 0.14
N ARG A 80 1.99 32.28 0.70
CA ARG A 80 2.19 31.57 1.98
C ARG A 80 2.96 30.27 1.80
N ILE A 81 3.16 29.77 0.59
CA ILE A 81 4.15 28.72 0.31
C ILE A 81 5.51 29.40 0.30
N THR A 82 6.30 29.15 1.33
CA THR A 82 7.53 29.91 1.60
C THR A 82 8.80 29.14 1.29
N ASN A 83 8.69 27.82 1.14
CA ASN A 83 9.81 26.92 0.88
C ASN A 83 9.30 25.59 0.30
N SER A 84 10.25 24.72 -0.01
CA SER A 84 10.01 23.32 -0.44
C SER A 84 11.13 22.44 0.11
N GLU A 85 10.82 21.19 0.43
CA GLU A 85 11.81 20.14 0.68
C GLU A 85 12.40 19.60 -0.63
N GLY A 86 11.86 20.04 -1.75
CA GLY A 86 12.27 19.69 -3.10
C GLY A 86 11.22 18.92 -3.87
N ALA A 87 11.50 18.77 -5.15
CA ALA A 87 10.75 17.93 -6.09
C ALA A 87 11.65 16.86 -6.69
N GLY A 88 11.07 15.74 -7.07
CA GLY A 88 11.81 14.64 -7.66
C GLY A 88 11.05 13.95 -8.79
N VAL A 89 11.82 13.40 -9.73
CA VAL A 89 11.32 12.56 -10.82
C VAL A 89 12.07 11.23 -10.78
N SER A 90 11.36 10.14 -10.94
CA SER A 90 11.94 8.80 -11.05
C SER A 90 11.43 8.10 -12.29
N ALA A 91 12.34 7.57 -13.10
CA ALA A 91 12.06 6.70 -14.23
C ALA A 91 12.70 5.35 -13.98
N GLN A 92 11.88 4.34 -13.69
CA GLN A 92 12.34 2.99 -13.37
C GLN A 92 11.91 2.00 -14.45
N GLN A 93 12.82 1.12 -14.81
CA GLN A 93 12.60 -0.01 -15.69
C GLN A 93 13.20 -1.26 -15.04
N SER A 94 12.51 -2.37 -15.13
CA SER A 94 12.93 -3.63 -14.55
C SER A 94 12.62 -4.78 -15.50
N HIS A 95 13.54 -5.73 -15.57
CA HIS A 95 13.34 -7.02 -16.23
C HIS A 95 13.48 -8.10 -15.17
N PHE A 96 12.41 -8.79 -14.88
CA PHE A 96 12.40 -9.92 -13.97
C PHE A 96 12.43 -11.21 -14.76
N PHE A 97 13.26 -12.15 -14.33
CA PHE A 97 13.30 -13.50 -14.88
C PHE A 97 13.47 -14.53 -13.76
N SER A 98 12.70 -15.59 -13.78
CA SER A 98 12.79 -16.70 -12.84
C SER A 98 12.83 -18.04 -13.57
N ALA A 99 13.63 -18.96 -13.05
CA ALA A 99 13.67 -20.35 -13.55
C ALA A 99 14.01 -21.28 -12.38
N HIS A 100 13.49 -22.50 -12.43
CA HIS A 100 13.85 -23.55 -11.48
C HIS A 100 13.74 -24.97 -12.10
N THR A 101 14.33 -25.95 -11.41
CA THR A 101 14.50 -27.32 -11.93
C THR A 101 13.19 -28.12 -12.08
N HIS A 102 12.06 -27.65 -11.54
CA HIS A 102 10.73 -28.22 -11.83
C HIS A 102 10.14 -27.76 -13.17
N GLY A 103 10.97 -27.17 -14.05
CA GLY A 103 10.63 -26.84 -15.42
C GLY A 103 10.09 -25.43 -15.66
N PHE A 104 9.90 -24.63 -14.64
CA PHE A 104 9.49 -23.24 -14.84
C PHE A 104 10.58 -22.39 -15.47
N ARG A 105 10.20 -21.60 -16.45
CA ARG A 105 10.96 -20.46 -16.99
C ARG A 105 9.99 -19.35 -17.33
N GLY A 106 10.16 -18.20 -16.73
CA GLY A 106 9.29 -17.08 -16.98
C GLY A 106 9.96 -15.75 -16.69
N GLY A 107 9.52 -14.72 -17.38
CA GLY A 107 10.03 -13.39 -17.18
C GLY A 107 9.12 -12.33 -17.80
N TYR A 108 9.20 -11.14 -17.27
CA TYR A 108 8.49 -9.99 -17.80
C TYR A 108 9.25 -8.70 -17.52
N ALA A 109 9.07 -7.74 -18.39
CA ALA A 109 9.55 -6.39 -18.18
C ALA A 109 8.45 -5.56 -17.52
N SER A 110 8.86 -4.58 -16.74
CA SER A 110 7.95 -3.62 -16.12
C SER A 110 8.60 -2.25 -15.95
N SER A 111 7.79 -1.21 -15.93
CA SER A 111 8.23 0.16 -15.68
C SER A 111 7.41 0.80 -14.57
N ARG A 112 7.99 1.78 -13.92
CA ARG A 112 7.28 2.67 -12.99
C ARG A 112 7.94 4.04 -13.01
N HIS A 113 7.15 5.04 -13.31
CA HIS A 113 7.59 6.42 -13.33
C HIS A 113 6.83 7.22 -12.28
N SER A 114 7.47 8.21 -11.70
CA SER A 114 6.83 9.06 -10.70
C SER A 114 7.45 10.45 -10.68
N MET A 115 6.64 11.41 -10.23
CA MET A 115 7.10 12.72 -9.80
C MET A 115 6.42 13.08 -8.48
N SER A 116 7.09 13.87 -7.67
CA SER A 116 6.61 14.32 -6.37
C SER A 116 7.18 15.68 -5.99
N VAL A 117 6.50 16.38 -5.10
CA VAL A 117 6.98 17.61 -4.48
C VAL A 117 6.44 17.75 -3.07
N ALA A 118 7.21 18.37 -2.19
CA ALA A 118 6.84 18.60 -0.79
C ALA A 118 6.99 20.11 -0.43
N PRO A 119 6.00 20.96 -0.73
CA PRO A 119 6.02 22.37 -0.36
C PRO A 119 5.79 22.58 1.14
N ILE A 120 6.32 23.70 1.62
CA ILE A 120 6.19 24.18 3.00
C ILE A 120 5.41 25.49 3.00
N ALA A 121 4.29 25.50 3.72
CA ALA A 121 3.45 26.67 3.93
C ALA A 121 3.72 27.31 5.31
N GLY A 122 3.66 28.64 5.38
CA GLY A 122 3.82 29.39 6.63
C GLY A 122 5.27 29.74 6.95
N LYS A 123 5.51 30.22 8.18
CA LYS A 123 6.83 30.62 8.70
C LYS A 123 6.96 30.29 10.18
N GLY A 124 8.20 30.10 10.65
CA GLY A 124 8.51 29.81 12.05
C GLY A 124 7.79 28.55 12.55
N ASP A 125 7.37 28.54 13.80
CA ASP A 125 6.72 27.39 14.43
C ASP A 125 5.35 27.02 13.85
N GLY A 126 4.77 27.91 13.01
CA GLY A 126 3.50 27.67 12.33
C GLY A 126 3.64 27.03 10.94
N MET A 127 4.85 26.64 10.53
CA MET A 127 5.06 25.98 9.25
C MET A 127 4.32 24.65 9.18
N GLN A 128 3.75 24.39 8.00
CA GLN A 128 3.11 23.13 7.67
C GLN A 128 3.66 22.60 6.35
N ARG A 129 3.90 21.31 6.32
CA ARG A 129 4.35 20.61 5.12
C ARG A 129 3.29 19.63 4.68
N ASP A 130 3.13 19.46 3.40
CA ASP A 130 2.46 18.30 2.81
C ASP A 130 3.13 17.96 1.48
N ALA A 131 2.85 16.78 0.96
CA ALA A 131 3.43 16.30 -0.28
C ALA A 131 2.35 15.71 -1.19
N TRP A 132 2.61 15.75 -2.49
CA TRP A 132 1.82 15.01 -3.45
C TRP A 132 2.70 14.40 -4.52
N HIS A 133 2.16 13.37 -5.17
CA HIS A 133 2.87 12.65 -6.21
C HIS A 133 1.92 12.12 -7.28
N SER A 134 2.48 11.84 -8.44
CA SER A 134 1.86 11.00 -9.47
C SER A 134 2.79 9.82 -9.75
N SER A 135 2.25 8.61 -9.89
CA SER A 135 3.04 7.41 -10.20
C SER A 135 2.27 6.46 -11.10
N MET A 136 2.83 6.15 -12.28
CA MET A 136 2.20 5.33 -13.32
C MET A 136 3.20 4.39 -13.99
N ARG A 137 2.70 3.42 -14.76
CA ARG A 137 3.53 2.55 -15.60
C ARG A 137 4.06 3.28 -16.84
N SER A 138 3.24 4.12 -17.45
CA SER A 138 3.60 5.01 -18.57
C SER A 138 3.78 6.44 -18.09
N ALA A 139 4.80 7.12 -18.62
CA ALA A 139 5.02 8.52 -18.34
C ALA A 139 3.88 9.41 -18.88
N ASP A 140 3.21 8.99 -19.95
CA ASP A 140 2.08 9.70 -20.57
C ASP A 140 0.83 9.74 -19.69
N GLU A 141 0.75 8.83 -18.71
CA GLU A 141 -0.35 8.75 -17.73
C GLU A 141 -0.08 9.56 -16.45
N LEU A 142 1.14 10.11 -16.31
CA LEU A 142 1.45 10.95 -15.17
C LEU A 142 0.65 12.24 -15.22
N SER A 143 0.20 12.73 -14.08
CA SER A 143 -0.34 14.07 -13.94
C SER A 143 0.71 15.10 -14.37
N SER A 144 0.28 16.26 -14.89
CA SER A 144 1.24 17.30 -15.23
C SER A 144 2.01 17.79 -13.99
N PRO A 145 3.26 18.22 -14.15
CA PRO A 145 4.05 18.77 -13.04
C PRO A 145 3.33 19.91 -12.32
N GLU A 146 2.63 20.75 -13.08
CA GLU A 146 1.86 21.87 -12.56
C GLU A 146 0.68 21.42 -11.71
N THR A 147 0.01 20.34 -12.10
CA THR A 147 -1.10 19.77 -11.33
C THR A 147 -0.60 19.19 -10.01
N VAL A 148 0.49 18.42 -10.05
CA VAL A 148 1.09 17.84 -8.84
C VAL A 148 1.56 18.94 -7.89
N GLY A 149 2.23 19.98 -8.42
CA GLY A 149 2.74 21.11 -7.64
C GLY A 149 1.63 21.90 -6.96
N ARG A 150 0.60 22.31 -7.71
CA ARG A 150 -0.56 23.04 -7.14
C ARG A 150 -1.28 22.23 -6.07
N PHE A 151 -1.57 20.97 -6.35
CA PHE A 151 -2.30 20.14 -5.38
C PHE A 151 -1.51 19.92 -4.09
N ALA A 152 -0.20 19.69 -4.16
CA ALA A 152 0.67 19.61 -2.99
C ALA A 152 0.65 20.91 -2.18
N ALA A 153 0.68 22.06 -2.85
CA ALA A 153 0.63 23.38 -2.20
C ALA A 153 -0.73 23.63 -1.52
N GLU A 154 -1.83 23.29 -2.16
CA GLU A 154 -3.18 23.40 -1.59
C GLU A 154 -3.32 22.54 -0.33
N ARG A 155 -2.77 21.32 -0.33
CA ARG A 155 -2.71 20.44 0.84
C ARG A 155 -1.90 21.09 1.98
N ALA A 156 -0.71 21.61 1.71
CA ALA A 156 0.11 22.28 2.73
C ALA A 156 -0.59 23.52 3.30
N LEU A 157 -1.23 24.32 2.44
CA LEU A 157 -2.00 25.52 2.84
C LEU A 157 -3.20 25.18 3.72
N SER A 158 -3.89 24.09 3.42
CA SER A 158 -5.06 23.64 4.19
C SER A 158 -4.73 23.29 5.63
N ARG A 159 -3.46 22.97 5.91
CA ARG A 159 -2.96 22.61 7.25
C ARG A 159 -2.53 23.83 8.09
N LEU A 160 -2.47 25.02 7.50
CA LEU A 160 -2.06 26.23 8.24
C LEU A 160 -3.01 26.51 9.41
N LYS A 161 -2.43 27.02 10.52
CA LYS A 161 -3.13 27.27 11.80
C LYS A 161 -3.70 26.01 12.44
N ALA A 162 -3.05 24.86 12.17
CA ALA A 162 -3.40 23.62 12.87
C ALA A 162 -3.27 23.80 14.38
N ARG A 163 -4.15 23.13 15.10
CA ARG A 163 -4.19 23.18 16.57
C ARG A 163 -4.32 21.78 17.15
N LYS A 164 -3.97 21.65 18.40
CA LYS A 164 -4.27 20.45 19.18
C LYS A 164 -5.74 20.45 19.57
N ILE A 165 -6.29 19.27 19.78
CA ILE A 165 -7.66 19.09 20.30
C ILE A 165 -7.60 18.33 21.62
N ALA A 166 -8.62 18.47 22.45
CA ALA A 166 -8.72 17.70 23.68
C ALA A 166 -8.83 16.19 23.38
N THR A 167 -8.33 15.38 24.30
CA THR A 167 -8.48 13.93 24.23
C THR A 167 -9.95 13.54 24.19
N VAL A 168 -10.35 12.77 23.19
CA VAL A 168 -11.75 12.40 22.93
C VAL A 168 -11.85 11.03 22.27
N GLN A 169 -12.95 10.34 22.49
CA GLN A 169 -13.35 9.16 21.72
C GLN A 169 -14.37 9.58 20.66
N CYS A 170 -14.05 9.37 19.39
CA CYS A 170 -14.92 9.77 18.29
C CYS A 170 -14.78 8.82 17.09
N SER A 171 -15.66 9.00 16.08
CA SER A 171 -15.48 8.40 14.78
C SER A 171 -14.32 9.04 14.03
N VAL A 172 -13.61 8.25 13.23
CA VAL A 172 -12.47 8.68 12.43
C VAL A 172 -12.70 8.33 10.97
N LEU A 173 -12.64 9.33 10.11
CA LEU A 173 -12.62 9.16 8.65
C LEU A 173 -11.16 9.19 8.19
N PHE A 174 -10.71 8.12 7.58
CA PHE A 174 -9.39 8.04 6.93
C PHE A 174 -9.51 8.47 5.48
N ASP A 175 -8.71 9.43 5.05
CA ASP A 175 -8.58 9.81 3.64
C ASP A 175 -8.17 8.60 2.78
N ALA A 176 -8.67 8.50 1.56
CA ALA A 176 -8.46 7.35 0.68
C ALA A 176 -6.98 6.92 0.54
N PRO A 177 -6.00 7.84 0.32
CA PRO A 177 -4.58 7.47 0.31
C PRO A 177 -4.10 6.86 1.64
N VAL A 178 -4.64 7.32 2.76
CA VAL A 178 -4.26 6.88 4.12
C VAL A 178 -4.94 5.56 4.47
N ALA A 179 -6.19 5.37 4.04
CA ALA A 179 -6.98 4.18 4.26
C ALA A 179 -6.35 2.90 3.66
N ALA A 180 -5.53 3.05 2.61
CA ALA A 180 -4.72 1.95 2.06
C ALA A 180 -3.81 1.28 3.12
N GLY A 181 -3.46 2.00 4.19
CA GLY A 181 -2.72 1.46 5.34
C GLY A 181 -3.53 0.46 6.16
N LEU A 182 -4.84 0.64 6.29
CA LEU A 182 -5.74 -0.32 6.96
C LEU A 182 -5.81 -1.62 6.17
N LEU A 183 -5.97 -1.54 4.85
CA LEU A 183 -5.93 -2.71 3.97
C LEU A 183 -4.55 -3.41 4.03
N GLY A 184 -3.46 -2.64 4.08
CA GLY A 184 -2.11 -3.17 4.30
C GLY A 184 -1.98 -3.92 5.63
N GLY A 185 -2.58 -3.41 6.70
CA GLY A 185 -2.63 -4.06 8.01
C GLY A 185 -3.34 -5.41 7.99
N PHE A 186 -4.45 -5.51 7.26
CA PHE A 186 -5.14 -6.79 7.05
C PHE A 186 -4.26 -7.79 6.27
N VAL A 187 -3.68 -7.38 5.14
CA VAL A 187 -2.78 -8.23 4.33
C VAL A 187 -1.64 -8.78 5.19
N GLN A 188 -0.99 -7.94 5.99
CA GLN A 188 0.08 -8.36 6.89
C GLN A 188 -0.39 -9.39 7.92
N ALA A 189 -1.58 -9.16 8.51
CA ALA A 189 -2.14 -10.05 9.52
C ALA A 189 -2.53 -11.43 8.97
N VAL A 190 -2.93 -11.54 7.70
CA VAL A 190 -3.30 -12.81 7.05
C VAL A 190 -2.23 -13.29 6.05
N SER A 191 -1.00 -12.78 6.14
CA SER A 191 0.13 -13.29 5.38
C SER A 191 0.57 -14.65 5.91
N GLY A 192 0.96 -15.55 5.01
CA GLY A 192 1.41 -16.90 5.38
C GLY A 192 2.52 -16.90 6.41
N GLY A 193 3.46 -15.95 6.30
CA GLY A 193 4.56 -15.78 7.25
C GLY A 193 4.10 -15.44 8.67
N ALA A 194 3.12 -14.55 8.81
CA ALA A 194 2.57 -14.20 10.12
C ALA A 194 1.76 -15.36 10.73
N LEU A 195 1.00 -16.06 9.89
CA LEU A 195 0.14 -17.17 10.32
C LEU A 195 0.94 -18.36 10.84
N TYR A 196 1.90 -18.90 10.07
CA TYR A 196 2.63 -20.09 10.53
C TYR A 196 3.55 -19.81 11.71
N ARG A 197 4.05 -18.58 11.86
CA ARG A 197 4.80 -18.16 13.05
C ARG A 197 3.90 -17.80 14.24
N LYS A 198 2.59 -17.80 14.05
CA LYS A 198 1.58 -17.42 15.05
C LYS A 198 1.81 -15.99 15.58
N SER A 199 2.31 -15.11 14.72
CA SER A 199 2.63 -13.71 15.03
C SER A 199 1.58 -12.75 14.46
N THR A 200 0.31 -13.08 14.64
CA THR A 200 -0.83 -12.31 14.16
C THR A 200 -2.05 -12.42 15.06
N PHE A 201 -2.80 -11.34 15.17
CA PHE A 201 -4.09 -11.31 15.87
C PHE A 201 -5.24 -11.96 15.07
N LEU A 202 -5.01 -12.32 13.80
CA LEU A 202 -5.97 -13.00 12.91
C LEU A 202 -5.63 -14.49 12.72
N LEU A 203 -5.12 -15.15 13.75
CA LEU A 203 -4.99 -16.61 13.73
C LEU A 203 -6.36 -17.24 13.49
N ASP A 204 -6.41 -18.28 12.66
CA ASP A 204 -7.64 -19.03 12.34
C ASP A 204 -8.80 -18.15 11.84
N ALA A 205 -8.48 -17.06 11.12
CA ALA A 205 -9.50 -16.14 10.61
C ALA A 205 -10.25 -16.68 9.38
N LEU A 206 -9.75 -17.72 8.71
CA LEU A 206 -10.40 -18.30 7.54
C LEU A 206 -11.83 -18.75 7.89
N GLY A 207 -12.79 -18.32 7.08
CA GLY A 207 -14.21 -18.58 7.30
C GLY A 207 -14.86 -17.75 8.41
N LYS A 208 -14.12 -16.83 9.08
CA LYS A 208 -14.68 -15.96 10.15
C LYS A 208 -14.94 -14.55 9.64
N SER A 209 -15.93 -13.89 10.23
CA SER A 209 -16.22 -12.47 9.97
C SER A 209 -15.20 -11.58 10.69
N VAL A 210 -14.37 -10.90 9.92
CA VAL A 210 -13.38 -9.92 10.37
C VAL A 210 -13.86 -8.50 10.10
N PHE A 211 -14.70 -8.32 9.10
CA PHE A 211 -15.31 -7.05 8.69
C PHE A 211 -16.83 -7.11 8.78
N PRO A 212 -17.53 -5.96 8.71
CA PRO A 212 -18.97 -5.92 8.51
C PRO A 212 -19.40 -6.61 7.20
N LYS A 213 -20.63 -7.11 7.15
CA LYS A 213 -21.18 -7.88 6.00
C LYS A 213 -21.20 -7.14 4.66
N HIS A 214 -21.04 -5.83 4.67
CA HIS A 214 -21.01 -5.03 3.45
C HIS A 214 -19.62 -4.87 2.83
N ILE A 215 -18.56 -5.40 3.46
CA ILE A 215 -17.18 -5.25 3.02
C ILE A 215 -16.73 -6.44 2.18
N ASP A 216 -16.16 -6.13 1.01
CA ASP A 216 -15.46 -7.08 0.15
C ASP A 216 -14.01 -6.65 -0.06
N ILE A 217 -13.11 -7.63 -0.17
CA ILE A 217 -11.73 -7.42 -0.63
C ILE A 217 -11.47 -8.36 -1.79
N LEU A 218 -11.14 -7.78 -2.92
CA LEU A 218 -10.84 -8.47 -4.17
C LEU A 218 -9.35 -8.39 -4.45
N GLU A 219 -8.76 -9.46 -4.92
CA GLU A 219 -7.40 -9.51 -5.45
C GLU A 219 -7.44 -9.87 -6.93
N ASP A 220 -6.75 -9.08 -7.78
CA ASP A 220 -6.59 -9.37 -9.19
C ASP A 220 -5.13 -9.14 -9.63
N PRO A 221 -4.38 -10.22 -9.93
CA PRO A 221 -3.01 -10.13 -10.43
C PRO A 221 -2.93 -9.71 -11.91
N HIS A 222 -4.04 -9.66 -12.64
CA HIS A 222 -4.06 -9.52 -14.09
C HIS A 222 -4.66 -8.21 -14.59
N VAL A 223 -4.74 -7.20 -13.74
CA VAL A 223 -5.14 -5.85 -14.15
C VAL A 223 -4.11 -5.28 -15.13
N LEU A 224 -4.53 -4.88 -16.33
CA LEU A 224 -3.65 -4.23 -17.31
C LEU A 224 -3.03 -2.97 -16.71
N ARG A 225 -1.72 -2.81 -16.85
CA ARG A 225 -0.92 -1.73 -16.24
C ARG A 225 -1.04 -1.61 -14.73
N GLY A 226 -1.66 -2.58 -14.06
CA GLY A 226 -1.82 -2.58 -12.60
C GLY A 226 -0.48 -2.57 -11.89
N LYS A 227 -0.37 -1.75 -10.83
CA LYS A 227 0.90 -1.57 -10.11
C LYS A 227 1.34 -2.82 -9.34
N GLY A 228 0.40 -3.70 -8.98
CA GLY A 228 0.65 -5.00 -8.36
C GLY A 228 0.40 -6.18 -9.29
N SER A 229 0.27 -5.96 -10.60
CA SER A 229 0.05 -7.03 -11.56
C SER A 229 1.32 -7.84 -11.82
N SER A 230 1.13 -9.16 -11.92
CA SER A 230 2.18 -10.12 -12.20
C SER A 230 1.60 -11.35 -12.90
N PRO A 231 2.20 -11.84 -14.00
CA PRO A 231 1.72 -13.02 -14.72
C PRO A 231 1.93 -14.32 -13.92
N PHE A 232 2.81 -14.33 -12.94
CA PHE A 232 3.09 -15.42 -12.00
C PHE A 232 3.72 -14.82 -10.74
N ASP A 233 3.74 -15.53 -9.62
CA ASP A 233 4.37 -15.08 -8.39
C ASP A 233 5.90 -15.29 -8.40
N GLU A 234 6.60 -14.85 -7.35
CA GLU A 234 8.08 -14.96 -7.30
C GLU A 234 8.61 -16.40 -7.32
N GLU A 235 7.77 -17.39 -7.05
CA GLU A 235 8.11 -18.82 -7.15
C GLU A 235 7.74 -19.43 -8.51
N GLY A 236 7.16 -18.67 -9.44
CA GLY A 236 6.65 -19.16 -10.72
C GLY A 236 5.30 -19.86 -10.62
N VAL A 237 4.58 -19.63 -9.54
CA VAL A 237 3.24 -20.20 -9.32
C VAL A 237 2.18 -19.36 -10.04
N THR A 238 1.15 -20.06 -10.54
CA THR A 238 0.00 -19.44 -11.20
C THR A 238 -0.73 -18.47 -10.26
N THR A 239 -0.91 -17.25 -10.72
CA THR A 239 -1.70 -16.23 -10.04
C THR A 239 -3.14 -16.22 -10.52
N ARG A 240 -4.10 -15.85 -9.66
CA ARG A 240 -5.53 -15.87 -10.00
C ARG A 240 -6.28 -14.73 -9.31
N ALA A 241 -7.25 -14.16 -10.01
CA ALA A 241 -8.21 -13.27 -9.41
C ALA A 241 -9.09 -14.03 -8.40
N ARG A 242 -9.33 -13.43 -7.22
CA ARG A 242 -10.11 -14.06 -6.16
C ARG A 242 -10.73 -13.05 -5.21
N ARG A 243 -11.74 -13.49 -4.48
CA ARG A 243 -12.24 -12.77 -3.30
C ARG A 243 -11.43 -13.23 -2.09
N VAL A 244 -10.78 -12.29 -1.43
CA VAL A 244 -10.04 -12.53 -0.17
C VAL A 244 -10.98 -12.36 1.03
N VAL A 245 -11.91 -11.41 0.90
CA VAL A 245 -13.01 -11.20 1.85
C VAL A 245 -14.30 -11.09 1.04
N ASP A 246 -15.31 -11.86 1.43
CA ASP A 246 -16.66 -11.83 0.87
C ASP A 246 -17.67 -11.57 1.98
N GLY A 247 -18.40 -10.46 1.88
CA GLY A 247 -19.37 -10.09 2.91
C GLY A 247 -18.81 -10.05 4.32
N GLY A 248 -17.61 -9.48 4.48
CA GLY A 248 -16.90 -9.37 5.76
C GLY A 248 -16.19 -10.63 6.24
N ARG A 249 -16.37 -11.76 5.56
CA ARG A 249 -15.81 -13.06 5.91
C ARG A 249 -14.51 -13.31 5.16
N VAL A 250 -13.48 -13.76 5.84
CA VAL A 250 -12.19 -14.11 5.22
C VAL A 250 -12.32 -15.41 4.45
N GLU A 251 -12.11 -15.36 3.13
CA GLU A 251 -12.18 -16.52 2.22
C GLU A 251 -10.80 -17.00 1.79
N GLY A 252 -9.73 -16.26 2.07
CA GLY A 252 -8.38 -16.68 1.71
C GLY A 252 -7.27 -15.91 2.41
N TYR A 253 -6.11 -16.55 2.47
CA TYR A 253 -4.86 -16.00 2.97
C TYR A 253 -3.93 -15.65 1.80
N PHE A 254 -2.79 -14.98 2.07
CA PHE A 254 -1.74 -14.72 1.10
C PHE A 254 -0.57 -15.68 1.36
N LEU A 255 -0.51 -16.76 0.58
CA LEU A 255 0.39 -17.89 0.83
C LEU A 255 1.38 -18.11 -0.32
N SER A 256 2.67 -18.17 -0.01
CA SER A 256 3.69 -18.81 -0.86
C SER A 256 3.63 -20.33 -0.70
N THR A 257 4.34 -21.08 -1.54
CA THR A 257 4.47 -22.53 -1.42
C THR A 257 4.95 -22.95 -0.04
N TYR A 258 5.98 -22.29 0.48
CA TYR A 258 6.53 -22.60 1.80
C TYR A 258 5.53 -22.37 2.93
N SER A 259 4.90 -21.20 2.96
CA SER A 259 3.96 -20.88 4.03
C SER A 259 2.69 -21.72 3.97
N ALA A 260 2.23 -22.06 2.78
CA ALA A 260 1.11 -22.98 2.56
C ALA A 260 1.40 -24.35 3.15
N ARG A 261 2.56 -24.94 2.83
CA ARG A 261 2.99 -26.23 3.37
C ARG A 261 3.12 -26.22 4.91
N LYS A 262 3.67 -25.13 5.50
CA LYS A 262 3.72 -24.95 6.97
C LYS A 262 2.34 -24.96 7.62
N LEU A 263 1.33 -24.50 6.91
CA LEU A 263 -0.07 -24.41 7.38
C LEU A 263 -0.93 -25.62 6.98
N GLY A 264 -0.37 -26.58 6.22
CA GLY A 264 -1.14 -27.71 5.68
C GLY A 264 -2.18 -27.27 4.63
N MET A 265 -1.89 -26.18 3.89
CA MET A 265 -2.76 -25.57 2.87
C MET A 265 -2.11 -25.62 1.50
N GLN A 266 -2.83 -25.17 0.47
CA GLN A 266 -2.31 -24.95 -0.88
C GLN A 266 -1.81 -23.51 -1.02
N THR A 267 -0.81 -23.32 -1.90
CA THR A 267 -0.33 -21.99 -2.27
C THR A 267 -1.45 -21.19 -2.95
N THR A 268 -1.42 -19.89 -2.74
CA THR A 268 -2.36 -18.96 -3.38
C THR A 268 -1.72 -18.12 -4.49
N GLY A 269 -0.46 -18.43 -4.86
CA GLY A 269 0.30 -17.66 -5.84
C GLY A 269 0.68 -16.28 -5.31
N ASN A 270 1.05 -16.22 -4.04
CA ASN A 270 1.39 -14.97 -3.35
C ASN A 270 2.81 -14.96 -2.78
N ALA A 271 3.73 -15.72 -3.36
CA ALA A 271 5.15 -15.48 -3.11
C ALA A 271 5.52 -14.07 -3.62
N GLY A 272 6.08 -13.24 -2.73
CA GLY A 272 6.29 -11.82 -3.01
C GLY A 272 5.19 -10.89 -2.46
N GLY A 273 4.04 -11.42 -2.05
CA GLY A 273 2.96 -10.66 -1.40
C GLY A 273 1.64 -10.63 -2.16
N SER A 274 0.78 -9.68 -1.81
CA SER A 274 -0.50 -9.47 -2.49
C SER A 274 -0.33 -8.76 -3.83
N HIS A 275 -1.21 -9.05 -4.78
CA HIS A 275 -1.33 -8.35 -6.06
C HIS A 275 -2.18 -7.07 -5.93
N ASN A 276 -2.84 -6.66 -7.03
CA ASN A 276 -3.75 -5.51 -6.93
C ASN A 276 -4.95 -5.89 -6.04
N LEU A 277 -5.19 -5.07 -5.04
CA LEU A 277 -6.29 -5.23 -4.10
C LEU A 277 -7.28 -4.09 -4.25
N VAL A 278 -8.55 -4.43 -4.22
CA VAL A 278 -9.66 -3.48 -4.12
C VAL A 278 -10.44 -3.80 -2.85
N MET A 279 -10.53 -2.85 -1.93
CA MET A 279 -11.45 -2.94 -0.78
C MET A 279 -12.63 -2.01 -1.03
N GLN A 280 -13.84 -2.56 -0.95
CA GLN A 280 -15.06 -1.85 -1.25
C GLN A 280 -16.20 -2.21 -0.30
N SER A 281 -17.21 -1.37 -0.25
CA SER A 281 -18.45 -1.63 0.46
C SER A 281 -19.59 -1.82 -0.53
N ARG A 282 -20.43 -2.83 -0.30
CA ARG A 282 -21.67 -3.06 -1.06
C ARG A 282 -22.72 -1.96 -0.87
N LEU A 283 -22.53 -1.11 0.12
CA LEU A 283 -23.43 0.00 0.43
C LEU A 283 -23.02 1.31 -0.22
N THR A 284 -21.79 1.40 -0.73
CA THR A 284 -21.26 2.62 -1.36
C THR A 284 -22.11 3.02 -2.57
N GLN A 285 -22.56 4.26 -2.59
CA GLN A 285 -23.22 4.88 -3.71
C GLN A 285 -22.25 5.75 -4.50
N SER A 286 -22.48 5.99 -5.77
CA SER A 286 -21.64 6.86 -6.59
C SER A 286 -21.57 8.31 -6.10
N SER A 287 -22.53 8.72 -5.28
CA SER A 287 -22.62 10.04 -4.63
C SER A 287 -21.82 10.13 -3.32
N ASP A 288 -21.22 9.03 -2.84
CA ASP A 288 -20.47 8.99 -1.60
C ASP A 288 -19.02 9.50 -1.82
N ASP A 289 -18.91 10.69 -2.39
CA ASP A 289 -17.68 11.45 -2.50
C ASP A 289 -17.16 11.89 -1.10
N LEU A 290 -16.01 12.53 -1.05
CA LEU A 290 -15.41 12.99 0.21
C LEU A 290 -16.36 13.89 1.01
N ASP A 291 -17.10 14.79 0.33
CA ASP A 291 -18.05 15.68 1.00
C ASP A 291 -19.22 14.90 1.62
N ALA A 292 -19.71 13.86 0.94
CA ALA A 292 -20.71 12.96 1.50
C ALA A 292 -20.14 12.18 2.69
N MET A 293 -18.91 11.70 2.60
CA MET A 293 -18.25 10.99 3.69
C MET A 293 -18.01 11.89 4.92
N LEU A 294 -17.68 13.17 4.72
CA LEU A 294 -17.63 14.16 5.82
C LEU A 294 -19.01 14.36 6.47
N ARG A 295 -20.08 14.38 5.69
CA ARG A 295 -21.46 14.41 6.23
C ARG A 295 -21.79 13.14 7.02
N HIS A 296 -21.39 11.96 6.54
CA HIS A 296 -21.55 10.69 7.26
C HIS A 296 -20.75 10.66 8.57
N LEU A 297 -19.53 11.22 8.58
CA LEU A 297 -18.74 11.40 9.81
C LEU A 297 -19.50 12.27 10.83
N GLY A 298 -20.20 13.31 10.37
CA GLY A 298 -20.91 14.25 11.23
C GLY A 298 -19.97 15.09 12.08
N THR A 299 -19.58 14.60 13.25
CA THR A 299 -18.57 15.22 14.12
C THR A 299 -17.51 14.19 14.51
N GLY A 300 -16.24 14.50 14.24
CA GLY A 300 -15.12 13.60 14.48
C GLY A 300 -13.84 14.07 13.79
N LEU A 301 -12.91 13.13 13.61
CA LEU A 301 -11.61 13.41 13.02
C LEU A 301 -11.52 12.89 11.58
N PHE A 302 -11.13 13.75 10.65
CA PHE A 302 -10.74 13.37 9.29
C PHE A 302 -9.20 13.34 9.21
N VAL A 303 -8.62 12.17 9.02
CA VAL A 303 -7.17 11.92 9.02
C VAL A 303 -6.63 11.92 7.60
N ILE A 304 -5.66 12.77 7.31
CA ILE A 304 -4.98 12.87 6.00
C ILE A 304 -3.52 12.44 6.04
N GLU A 305 -2.95 12.25 7.22
CA GLU A 305 -1.58 11.79 7.38
C GLU A 305 -1.43 10.94 8.66
N LEU A 306 -0.62 9.90 8.56
CA LEU A 306 -0.25 9.02 9.66
C LEU A 306 1.27 8.98 9.81
N MET A 307 1.75 9.08 11.04
CA MET A 307 3.17 9.06 11.40
C MET A 307 3.49 7.88 12.32
N GLY A 308 4.75 7.42 12.24
CA GLY A 308 5.25 6.33 13.08
C GLY A 308 4.81 4.94 12.62
N GLN A 309 5.29 3.91 13.35
CA GLN A 309 5.08 2.47 13.05
C GLN A 309 4.33 1.74 14.17
N GLY A 310 3.47 2.44 14.89
CA GLY A 310 2.79 1.96 16.09
C GLY A 310 1.66 0.95 15.82
N VAL A 311 1.99 -0.16 15.17
CA VAL A 311 1.07 -1.30 14.97
C VAL A 311 1.71 -2.57 15.48
N ASN A 312 1.09 -3.22 16.46
CA ASN A 312 1.47 -4.54 16.94
C ASN A 312 0.61 -5.60 16.28
N TYR A 313 1.15 -6.30 15.30
CA TYR A 313 0.39 -7.32 14.57
C TYR A 313 0.10 -8.58 15.38
N VAL A 314 0.78 -8.81 16.51
CA VAL A 314 0.48 -9.97 17.38
C VAL A 314 -0.81 -9.75 18.16
N THR A 315 -1.01 -8.54 18.67
CA THR A 315 -2.18 -8.18 19.50
C THR A 315 -3.25 -7.41 18.72
N GLY A 316 -2.90 -6.80 17.61
CA GLY A 316 -3.77 -5.90 16.84
C GLY A 316 -3.73 -4.46 17.35
N ASP A 317 -2.95 -4.13 18.37
CA ASP A 317 -2.89 -2.79 18.92
C ASP A 317 -2.37 -1.80 17.88
N TYR A 318 -3.07 -0.68 17.77
CA TYR A 318 -2.83 0.38 16.82
C TYR A 318 -2.69 1.71 17.57
N SER A 319 -1.55 2.38 17.39
CA SER A 319 -1.30 3.70 17.95
C SER A 319 -0.38 4.47 17.01
N ARG A 320 -0.90 5.52 16.36
CA ARG A 320 -0.13 6.29 15.38
C ARG A 320 -0.32 7.77 15.59
N GLY A 321 0.76 8.53 15.42
CA GLY A 321 0.67 9.97 15.23
C GLY A 321 -0.19 10.29 14.01
N ALA A 322 -0.98 11.34 14.08
CA ALA A 322 -1.87 11.74 13.01
C ALA A 322 -1.93 13.25 12.84
N SER A 323 -2.25 13.66 11.61
CA SER A 323 -2.66 15.02 11.27
C SER A 323 -3.89 14.95 10.36
N GLY A 324 -4.72 15.98 10.42
CA GLY A 324 -5.94 16.03 9.63
C GLY A 324 -6.80 17.22 9.97
N PHE A 325 -8.11 17.00 10.03
CA PHE A 325 -9.08 18.05 10.29
C PHE A 325 -10.12 17.60 11.31
N TRP A 326 -10.43 18.49 12.22
CA TRP A 326 -11.63 18.34 13.03
C TRP A 326 -12.85 18.71 12.20
N VAL A 327 -13.84 17.85 12.23
CA VAL A 327 -15.10 18.00 11.49
C VAL A 327 -16.23 18.22 12.47
N GLU A 328 -17.09 19.19 12.19
CA GLU A 328 -18.31 19.47 12.93
C GLU A 328 -19.50 19.59 12.00
N LYS A 329 -20.57 18.85 12.30
CA LYS A 329 -21.80 18.85 11.49
C LYS A 329 -21.52 18.57 9.99
N GLY A 330 -20.57 17.66 9.71
CA GLY A 330 -20.23 17.27 8.36
C GLY A 330 -19.38 18.27 7.57
N ARG A 331 -18.76 19.25 8.24
CA ARG A 331 -17.91 20.26 7.62
C ARG A 331 -16.58 20.40 8.35
N ILE A 332 -15.51 20.62 7.62
CA ILE A 332 -14.18 20.88 8.19
C ILE A 332 -14.25 22.17 9.00
N ALA A 333 -13.96 22.06 10.30
CA ALA A 333 -13.94 23.19 11.25
C ALA A 333 -12.54 23.77 11.39
N CYS A 334 -11.51 22.92 11.52
CA CYS A 334 -10.13 23.39 11.63
C CYS A 334 -9.13 22.26 11.35
N PRO A 335 -7.91 22.57 10.88
CA PRO A 335 -6.84 21.61 10.81
C PRO A 335 -6.33 21.24 12.22
N VAL A 336 -5.88 19.99 12.37
CA VAL A 336 -5.42 19.39 13.62
C VAL A 336 -4.09 18.69 13.39
N HIS A 337 -3.15 18.84 14.31
CA HIS A 337 -1.85 18.19 14.28
C HIS A 337 -1.39 17.74 15.69
N GLU A 338 -0.27 17.02 15.72
CA GLU A 338 0.35 16.54 16.98
C GLU A 338 -0.66 15.78 17.86
N ILE A 339 -1.46 14.96 17.25
CA ILE A 339 -2.39 14.05 17.92
C ILE A 339 -1.97 12.61 17.69
N THR A 340 -2.44 11.72 18.55
CA THR A 340 -2.31 10.27 18.40
C THR A 340 -3.69 9.67 18.27
N ILE A 341 -3.87 8.81 17.26
CA ILE A 341 -5.06 7.97 17.16
C ILE A 341 -4.72 6.55 17.61
N ALA A 342 -5.59 5.97 18.42
CA ALA A 342 -5.39 4.64 18.98
C ALA A 342 -6.64 3.78 18.93
N GLY A 343 -6.42 2.47 18.81
CA GLY A 343 -7.46 1.46 18.77
C GLY A 343 -6.85 0.05 18.71
N ASN A 344 -7.68 -0.93 18.38
CA ASN A 344 -7.22 -2.26 18.04
C ASN A 344 -7.71 -2.59 16.62
N LEU A 345 -6.85 -3.10 15.75
CA LEU A 345 -7.18 -3.38 14.35
C LEU A 345 -8.39 -4.30 14.19
N LYS A 346 -8.60 -5.25 15.11
CA LYS A 346 -9.76 -6.13 15.06
C LYS A 346 -11.06 -5.34 15.24
N ASP A 347 -11.08 -4.44 16.21
CA ASP A 347 -12.25 -3.58 16.48
C ASP A 347 -12.42 -2.53 15.38
N MET A 348 -11.30 -1.99 14.87
CA MET A 348 -11.31 -1.04 13.77
C MET A 348 -11.89 -1.67 12.50
N PHE A 349 -11.50 -2.90 12.14
CA PHE A 349 -12.05 -3.61 10.98
C PHE A 349 -13.54 -3.89 11.14
N GLN A 350 -13.99 -4.36 12.31
CA GLN A 350 -15.41 -4.55 12.61
C GLN A 350 -16.18 -3.23 12.68
N GLY A 351 -15.51 -2.15 13.04
CA GLY A 351 -16.07 -0.81 13.18
C GLY A 351 -16.16 -0.01 11.87
N ILE A 352 -15.83 -0.57 10.72
CA ILE A 352 -15.97 0.12 9.43
C ILE A 352 -17.45 0.34 9.12
N GLN A 353 -17.87 1.59 9.09
CA GLN A 353 -19.26 1.98 8.84
C GLN A 353 -19.54 2.23 7.37
N ALA A 354 -18.59 2.83 6.67
CA ALA A 354 -18.71 3.18 5.26
C ALA A 354 -17.35 3.23 4.56
N ILE A 355 -17.35 3.05 3.26
CA ILE A 355 -16.23 3.32 2.35
C ILE A 355 -16.75 4.26 1.26
N GLY A 356 -16.04 5.35 1.00
CA GLY A 356 -16.39 6.35 0.00
C GLY A 356 -16.22 5.86 -1.44
N ALA A 357 -16.88 6.56 -2.36
CA ALA A 357 -16.71 6.40 -3.80
C ALA A 357 -15.48 7.13 -4.35
N ASP A 358 -14.80 7.91 -3.53
CA ASP A 358 -13.58 8.67 -3.79
C ASP A 358 -12.31 7.78 -3.84
N ALA A 359 -12.43 6.60 -4.45
CA ALA A 359 -11.40 5.59 -4.47
C ALA A 359 -10.06 6.11 -5.05
N TYR A 360 -8.98 5.83 -4.34
CA TYR A 360 -7.62 6.16 -4.74
C TYR A 360 -6.71 4.92 -4.71
N THR A 361 -5.80 4.81 -5.69
CA THR A 361 -4.85 3.69 -5.77
C THR A 361 -3.48 4.07 -5.22
N THR A 362 -3.20 3.61 -4.02
CA THR A 362 -1.88 3.75 -3.38
C THR A 362 -1.08 2.46 -3.55
N GLY A 363 0.00 2.51 -4.32
CA GLY A 363 0.74 1.28 -4.68
C GLY A 363 -0.15 0.31 -5.45
N ALA A 364 -0.38 -0.88 -4.89
CA ALA A 364 -1.24 -1.92 -5.45
C ALA A 364 -2.62 -2.00 -4.75
N LYS A 365 -2.99 -1.01 -3.96
CA LYS A 365 -4.22 -1.01 -3.17
C LYS A 365 -5.15 0.11 -3.60
N THR A 366 -6.37 -0.23 -3.95
CA THR A 366 -7.44 0.72 -4.31
C THR A 366 -8.53 0.68 -3.24
N ILE A 367 -8.82 1.83 -2.67
CA ILE A 367 -9.82 1.97 -1.60
C ILE A 367 -10.30 3.43 -1.56
N GLY A 368 -11.57 3.67 -1.22
CA GLY A 368 -12.09 4.99 -0.91
C GLY A 368 -11.75 5.45 0.50
N SER A 369 -12.17 6.64 0.88
CA SER A 369 -12.11 7.07 2.27
C SER A 369 -12.87 6.10 3.18
N VAL A 370 -12.36 5.83 4.38
CA VAL A 370 -12.91 4.82 5.29
C VAL A 370 -13.36 5.45 6.60
N LEU A 371 -14.63 5.31 6.89
CA LEU A 371 -15.21 5.74 8.17
C LEU A 371 -15.18 4.60 9.18
N VAL A 372 -14.42 4.78 10.26
CA VAL A 372 -14.29 3.85 11.39
C VAL A 372 -14.95 4.44 12.61
N ASN A 373 -15.76 3.63 13.28
CA ASN A 373 -16.41 4.02 14.52
C ASN A 373 -15.44 3.99 15.72
N ARG A 374 -15.61 4.91 16.65
CA ARG A 374 -15.10 4.89 18.03
C ARG A 374 -13.60 4.59 18.17
N MET A 375 -12.76 5.48 17.70
CA MET A 375 -11.34 5.46 18.01
C MET A 375 -11.00 6.44 19.14
N GLN A 376 -9.94 6.14 19.87
CA GLN A 376 -9.36 7.08 20.83
C GLN A 376 -8.50 8.09 20.08
N VAL A 377 -8.76 9.35 20.26
CA VAL A 377 -7.93 10.46 19.78
C VAL A 377 -7.31 11.13 21.00
N ALA A 378 -5.99 11.02 21.16
CA ALA A 378 -5.25 11.66 22.22
C ALA A 378 -4.66 12.96 21.68
N GLY A 379 -5.08 14.05 22.29
CA GLY A 379 -4.54 15.39 22.08
C GLY A 379 -3.73 15.87 23.28
N SER A 380 -3.66 17.16 23.51
CA SER A 380 -3.00 17.77 24.68
C SER A 380 -3.96 17.87 25.84
#